data_8445a881661bfc7c45963f70c8a27da8
#
_entry.id   8445a881661bfc7c45963f70c8a27da8
#
_cell.length_a   1.000
_cell.length_b   1.000
_cell.length_c   1.000
_cell.angle_alpha   90.00
_cell.angle_beta   90.00
_cell.angle_gamma   90.00
#
_symmetry.space_group_name_H-M   'P 1'
#
loop_
_entity.id
_entity.type
_entity.pdbx_description
1 polymer ?
#
loop_
_entity_poly.entity_id
_entity_poly.type
_entity_poly.pdbx_seq_one_letter_code
_entity_poly.pdbx_strand_id
1 'polypeptide(L)'
;IPGPFGSGKTVMQHALAKWADVDLVVYIGCGERGNEMTDVLREFPELIDPRTGESLMKRTVLIANTSDMPVAAREASIYTGITIAEYFRDMGYAVAVIADSTSRWAEALREMSGRLEEMPGEEGYPAYLSSRLAQFYERAGVVECLGSDERQGSLTAVGAVSPPGGDLSEPVSQATMRIVKVFWALDSSLAYRRHFPAINWLNSYSLYLDSLRPWYSEHLGHEFIENREWAMAMLQEES
;
A
#
# COMPACT_ATOMS: atom_id res chain seq x y z
N ILE A 1 1.43 2.01 4.18
CA ILE A 1 1.68 1.27 5.44
C ILE A 1 3.18 1.32 5.73
N PRO A 2 3.68 2.31 6.47
CA PRO A 2 5.06 2.32 6.93
C PRO A 2 5.22 1.51 8.20
N GLY A 3 6.38 0.92 8.36
CA GLY A 3 6.76 0.22 9.58
C GLY A 3 8.16 -0.35 9.52
N PRO A 4 8.87 -0.43 10.65
CA PRO A 4 10.18 -1.05 10.72
C PRO A 4 10.10 -2.55 10.41
N PHE A 5 11.26 -3.16 10.25
CA PHE A 5 11.34 -4.62 10.10
C PHE A 5 10.72 -5.33 11.31
N GLY A 6 9.92 -6.37 11.06
CA GLY A 6 9.26 -7.14 12.10
C GLY A 6 7.98 -6.52 12.69
N SER A 7 7.53 -5.37 12.19
CA SER A 7 6.27 -4.73 12.63
C SER A 7 4.99 -5.39 12.08
N GLY A 8 5.12 -6.41 11.22
CA GLY A 8 3.99 -7.13 10.65
C GLY A 8 3.43 -6.54 9.35
N LYS A 9 4.22 -5.78 8.57
CA LYS A 9 3.78 -5.22 7.28
C LYS A 9 3.21 -6.28 6.33
N THR A 10 3.97 -7.32 6.08
CA THR A 10 3.56 -8.41 5.18
C THR A 10 2.28 -9.10 5.65
N VAL A 11 2.17 -9.36 6.96
CA VAL A 11 0.95 -9.95 7.54
C VAL A 11 -0.27 -9.05 7.33
N MET A 12 -0.09 -7.73 7.51
CA MET A 12 -1.16 -6.76 7.27
C MET A 12 -1.57 -6.74 5.79
N GLN A 13 -0.61 -6.80 4.88
CA GLN A 13 -0.88 -6.82 3.44
C GLN A 13 -1.59 -8.11 3.00
N HIS A 14 -1.22 -9.26 3.56
CA HIS A 14 -1.92 -10.53 3.32
C HIS A 14 -3.36 -10.47 3.84
N ALA A 15 -3.57 -9.87 5.01
CA ALA A 15 -4.91 -9.66 5.53
C ALA A 15 -5.74 -8.74 4.63
N LEU A 16 -5.15 -7.65 4.12
CA LEU A 16 -5.81 -6.78 3.14
C LEU A 16 -6.13 -7.52 1.85
N ALA A 17 -5.19 -8.29 1.30
CA ALA A 17 -5.44 -9.09 0.09
C ALA A 17 -6.61 -10.07 0.27
N LYS A 18 -6.73 -10.67 1.47
CA LYS A 18 -7.79 -11.63 1.78
C LYS A 18 -9.14 -10.98 2.01
N TRP A 19 -9.18 -9.87 2.79
CA TRP A 19 -10.43 -9.30 3.31
C TRP A 19 -10.92 -8.07 2.56
N ALA A 20 -10.10 -7.50 1.64
CA ALA A 20 -10.51 -6.36 0.85
C ALA A 20 -11.70 -6.70 -0.05
N ASP A 21 -12.68 -5.80 -0.07
CA ASP A 21 -13.85 -5.89 -0.95
C ASP A 21 -13.49 -5.38 -2.35
N VAL A 22 -12.68 -6.18 -3.06
CA VAL A 22 -12.23 -5.93 -4.43
C VAL A 22 -12.41 -7.18 -5.27
N ASP A 23 -12.52 -7.02 -6.59
CA ASP A 23 -12.63 -8.13 -7.52
C ASP A 23 -11.27 -8.81 -7.76
N LEU A 24 -10.22 -8.01 -7.83
CA LEU A 24 -8.85 -8.44 -8.17
C LEU A 24 -7.82 -7.80 -7.25
N VAL A 25 -6.80 -8.57 -6.94
CA VAL A 25 -5.62 -8.11 -6.20
C VAL A 25 -4.40 -8.24 -7.10
N VAL A 26 -3.64 -7.17 -7.25
CA VAL A 26 -2.31 -7.19 -7.87
C VAL A 26 -1.28 -7.02 -6.77
N TYR A 27 -0.59 -8.10 -6.44
CA TYR A 27 0.45 -8.08 -5.42
C TYR A 27 1.83 -7.98 -6.09
N ILE A 28 2.58 -6.94 -5.74
CA ILE A 28 3.90 -6.66 -6.28
C ILE A 28 4.92 -6.83 -5.17
N GLY A 29 5.64 -7.94 -5.17
CA GLY A 29 6.86 -8.08 -4.38
C GLY A 29 8.00 -7.37 -5.09
N CYS A 30 8.42 -6.21 -4.59
CA CYS A 30 9.45 -5.38 -5.20
C CYS A 30 10.74 -5.44 -4.38
N GLY A 31 11.71 -6.21 -4.84
CA GLY A 31 13.00 -6.37 -4.19
C GLY A 31 12.93 -7.11 -2.86
N GLU A 32 11.91 -7.93 -2.67
CA GLU A 32 11.72 -8.69 -1.44
C GLU A 32 12.65 -9.90 -1.36
N ARG A 33 12.78 -10.47 -0.17
CA ARG A 33 13.61 -11.67 0.02
C ARG A 33 12.95 -12.87 -0.64
N GLY A 34 13.75 -13.74 -1.24
CA GLY A 34 13.26 -14.94 -1.93
C GLY A 34 12.42 -15.86 -1.03
N ASN A 35 12.74 -15.98 0.26
CA ASN A 35 11.95 -16.75 1.22
C ASN A 35 10.57 -16.12 1.47
N GLU A 36 10.47 -14.79 1.61
CA GLU A 36 9.20 -14.09 1.79
C GLU A 36 8.29 -14.26 0.57
N MET A 37 8.86 -14.17 -0.64
CA MET A 37 8.11 -14.44 -1.87
C MET A 37 7.68 -15.92 -1.99
N THR A 38 8.50 -16.83 -1.50
CA THR A 38 8.14 -18.27 -1.45
C THR A 38 6.99 -18.51 -0.49
N ASP A 39 6.97 -17.81 0.64
CA ASP A 39 5.88 -17.90 1.61
C ASP A 39 4.57 -17.39 1.00
N VAL A 40 4.59 -16.26 0.30
CA VAL A 40 3.42 -15.76 -0.46
C VAL A 40 2.92 -16.79 -1.47
N LEU A 41 3.83 -17.41 -2.23
CA LEU A 41 3.47 -18.43 -3.22
C LEU A 41 2.87 -19.71 -2.60
N ARG A 42 3.19 -20.01 -1.34
CA ARG A 42 2.62 -21.16 -0.61
C ARG A 42 1.32 -20.79 0.08
N GLU A 43 1.25 -19.62 0.72
CA GLU A 43 0.11 -19.21 1.53
C GLU A 43 -1.10 -18.79 0.69
N PHE A 44 -0.91 -18.02 -0.38
CA PHE A 44 -2.02 -17.49 -1.18
C PHE A 44 -2.90 -18.58 -1.82
N PRO A 45 -2.37 -19.71 -2.33
CA PRO A 45 -3.21 -20.81 -2.79
C PRO A 45 -4.04 -21.47 -1.69
N GLU A 46 -3.54 -21.46 -0.43
CA GLU A 46 -4.23 -22.05 0.73
C GLU A 46 -5.26 -21.09 1.36
N LEU A 47 -5.08 -19.78 1.16
CA LEU A 47 -6.04 -18.79 1.62
C LEU A 47 -7.32 -18.88 0.79
N ILE A 48 -8.43 -18.96 1.51
CA ILE A 48 -9.76 -19.02 0.91
C ILE A 48 -10.37 -17.60 0.92
N ASP A 49 -10.85 -17.18 -0.24
CA ASP A 49 -11.63 -15.96 -0.38
C ASP A 49 -12.98 -16.13 0.37
N PRO A 50 -13.25 -15.31 1.40
CA PRO A 50 -14.47 -15.46 2.19
C PRO A 50 -15.76 -15.22 1.40
N ARG A 51 -15.68 -14.57 0.23
CA ARG A 51 -16.84 -14.26 -0.63
C ARG A 51 -17.20 -15.44 -1.56
N THR A 52 -16.19 -16.05 -2.14
CA THR A 52 -16.39 -17.10 -3.17
C THR A 52 -16.17 -18.52 -2.65
N GLY A 53 -15.47 -18.70 -1.54
CA GLY A 53 -15.04 -20.00 -1.03
C GLY A 53 -13.92 -20.64 -1.86
N GLU A 54 -13.36 -19.92 -2.84
CA GLU A 54 -12.27 -20.38 -3.69
C GLU A 54 -10.91 -19.88 -3.21
N SER A 55 -9.83 -20.44 -3.77
CA SER A 55 -8.48 -19.97 -3.47
C SER A 55 -8.30 -18.50 -3.84
N LEU A 56 -7.65 -17.72 -2.96
CA LEU A 56 -7.33 -16.31 -3.18
C LEU A 56 -6.51 -16.10 -4.47
N MET A 57 -5.69 -17.06 -4.85
CA MET A 57 -4.91 -17.03 -6.10
C MET A 57 -5.76 -16.89 -7.36
N LYS A 58 -7.02 -17.31 -7.33
CA LYS A 58 -7.91 -17.17 -8.51
C LYS A 58 -8.24 -15.71 -8.86
N ARG A 59 -8.13 -14.82 -7.88
CA ARG A 59 -8.33 -13.37 -8.07
C ARG A 59 -7.06 -12.54 -7.83
N THR A 60 -5.89 -13.17 -7.81
CA THR A 60 -4.61 -12.50 -7.52
C THR A 60 -3.67 -12.60 -8.71
N VAL A 61 -3.10 -11.47 -9.12
CA VAL A 61 -1.93 -11.39 -9.98
C VAL A 61 -0.72 -11.17 -9.10
N LEU A 62 0.25 -12.06 -9.15
CA LEU A 62 1.48 -11.96 -8.36
C LEU A 62 2.65 -11.59 -9.27
N ILE A 63 3.32 -10.48 -8.94
CA ILE A 63 4.57 -10.04 -9.57
C ILE A 63 5.67 -10.24 -8.53
N ALA A 64 6.51 -11.23 -8.73
CA ALA A 64 7.59 -11.57 -7.82
C ALA A 64 8.92 -11.02 -8.35
N ASN A 65 9.41 -9.93 -7.78
CA ASN A 65 10.74 -9.45 -7.97
C ASN A 65 11.53 -9.60 -6.67
N THR A 66 12.55 -10.45 -6.69
CA THR A 66 13.41 -10.72 -5.53
C THR A 66 14.64 -9.83 -5.51
N SER A 67 15.27 -9.71 -4.33
CA SER A 67 16.40 -8.80 -4.09
C SER A 67 17.67 -9.15 -4.88
N ASP A 68 17.78 -10.37 -5.40
CA ASP A 68 18.87 -10.86 -6.24
C ASP A 68 18.68 -10.54 -7.74
N MET A 69 17.48 -10.10 -8.13
CA MET A 69 17.21 -9.70 -9.52
C MET A 69 17.84 -8.35 -9.88
N PRO A 70 18.10 -8.10 -11.17
CA PRO A 70 18.67 -6.82 -11.63
C PRO A 70 17.84 -5.60 -11.20
N VAL A 71 18.50 -4.50 -10.90
CA VAL A 71 17.88 -3.25 -10.45
C VAL A 71 16.81 -2.74 -11.41
N ALA A 72 17.07 -2.80 -12.71
CA ALA A 72 16.10 -2.40 -13.74
C ALA A 72 14.82 -3.25 -13.71
N ALA A 73 14.93 -4.55 -13.40
CA ALA A 73 13.77 -5.41 -13.23
C ALA A 73 12.96 -5.03 -11.97
N ARG A 74 13.64 -4.58 -10.91
CA ARG A 74 12.99 -4.08 -9.68
C ARG A 74 12.20 -2.82 -9.97
N GLU A 75 12.77 -1.87 -10.68
CA GLU A 75 12.04 -0.68 -11.10
C GLU A 75 10.85 -1.04 -11.99
N ALA A 76 11.06 -1.88 -13.00
CA ALA A 76 10.03 -2.27 -13.95
C ALA A 76 8.85 -3.01 -13.29
N SER A 77 9.07 -3.71 -12.17
CA SER A 77 8.02 -4.49 -11.50
C SER A 77 6.84 -3.63 -11.04
N ILE A 78 7.12 -2.42 -10.56
CA ILE A 78 6.08 -1.46 -10.12
C ILE A 78 5.24 -1.00 -11.30
N TYR A 79 5.88 -0.63 -12.42
CA TYR A 79 5.16 -0.18 -13.61
C TYR A 79 4.35 -1.32 -14.25
N THR A 80 4.89 -2.51 -14.27
CA THR A 80 4.17 -3.70 -14.77
C THR A 80 2.93 -3.97 -13.94
N GLY A 81 3.06 -3.93 -12.61
CA GLY A 81 1.94 -4.18 -11.70
C GLY A 81 0.84 -3.15 -11.81
N ILE A 82 1.20 -1.87 -11.81
CA ILE A 82 0.19 -0.82 -11.91
C ILE A 82 -0.51 -0.82 -13.28
N THR A 83 0.22 -1.12 -14.36
CA THR A 83 -0.37 -1.21 -15.70
C THR A 83 -1.37 -2.36 -15.81
N ILE A 84 -1.07 -3.52 -15.25
CA ILE A 84 -2.00 -4.65 -15.18
C ILE A 84 -3.24 -4.27 -14.37
N ALA A 85 -3.05 -3.60 -13.24
CA ALA A 85 -4.15 -3.16 -12.40
C ALA A 85 -5.06 -2.13 -13.11
N GLU A 86 -4.48 -1.18 -13.83
CA GLU A 86 -5.23 -0.22 -14.63
C GLU A 86 -6.02 -0.89 -15.77
N TYR A 87 -5.43 -1.90 -16.40
CA TYR A 87 -6.13 -2.67 -17.43
C TYR A 87 -7.43 -3.28 -16.90
N PHE A 88 -7.40 -3.90 -15.73
CA PHE A 88 -8.60 -4.46 -15.13
C PHE A 88 -9.55 -3.37 -14.59
N ARG A 89 -9.02 -2.29 -14.02
CA ARG A 89 -9.84 -1.13 -13.64
C ARG A 89 -10.65 -0.60 -14.82
N ASP A 90 -10.00 -0.45 -15.97
CA ASP A 90 -10.63 0.09 -17.18
C ASP A 90 -11.64 -0.89 -17.81
N MET A 91 -11.63 -2.16 -17.39
CA MET A 91 -12.67 -3.13 -17.68
C MET A 91 -13.88 -3.04 -16.73
N GLY A 92 -13.83 -2.18 -15.71
CA GLY A 92 -14.91 -1.98 -14.74
C GLY A 92 -14.76 -2.75 -13.44
N TYR A 93 -13.58 -3.33 -13.16
CA TYR A 93 -13.35 -4.06 -11.92
C TYR A 93 -12.86 -3.14 -10.80
N ALA A 94 -13.15 -3.55 -9.57
CA ALA A 94 -12.52 -2.99 -8.38
C ALA A 94 -11.19 -3.73 -8.12
N VAL A 95 -10.06 -3.01 -8.23
CA VAL A 95 -8.71 -3.58 -8.15
C VAL A 95 -7.96 -3.01 -6.96
N ALA A 96 -7.32 -3.86 -6.17
CA ALA A 96 -6.33 -3.46 -5.17
C ALA A 96 -4.91 -3.75 -5.67
N VAL A 97 -4.04 -2.76 -5.65
CA VAL A 97 -2.61 -2.92 -5.87
C VAL A 97 -1.90 -2.87 -4.53
N ILE A 98 -1.13 -3.89 -4.22
CA ILE A 98 -0.32 -3.96 -3.02
C ILE A 98 1.14 -4.02 -3.44
N ALA A 99 1.93 -2.99 -3.08
CA ALA A 99 3.35 -2.91 -3.39
C ALA A 99 4.19 -3.14 -2.13
N ASP A 100 4.90 -4.24 -2.08
CA ASP A 100 5.82 -4.62 -1.01
C ASP A 100 7.25 -4.72 -1.54
N SER A 101 8.12 -3.75 -1.35
CA SER A 101 7.88 -2.46 -0.73
C SER A 101 8.29 -1.32 -1.67
N THR A 102 7.64 -0.17 -1.53
CA THR A 102 8.01 1.02 -2.31
C THR A 102 9.38 1.58 -1.91
N SER A 103 9.87 1.28 -0.71
CA SER A 103 11.25 1.61 -0.30
C SER A 103 12.28 0.91 -1.17
N ARG A 104 12.07 -0.35 -1.52
CA ARG A 104 12.98 -1.10 -2.41
C ARG A 104 12.93 -0.57 -3.84
N TRP A 105 11.78 -0.09 -4.28
CA TRP A 105 11.67 0.62 -5.54
C TRP A 105 12.45 1.94 -5.52
N ALA A 106 12.33 2.72 -4.45
CA ALA A 106 13.10 3.96 -4.29
C ALA A 106 14.63 3.69 -4.25
N GLU A 107 15.07 2.62 -3.59
CA GLU A 107 16.48 2.17 -3.64
C GLU A 107 16.92 1.85 -5.08
N ALA A 108 16.06 1.21 -5.87
CA ALA A 108 16.36 0.95 -7.29
C ALA A 108 16.51 2.25 -8.09
N LEU A 109 15.62 3.22 -7.87
CA LEU A 109 15.73 4.55 -8.50
C LEU A 109 17.04 5.24 -8.11
N ARG A 110 17.44 5.18 -6.83
CA ARG A 110 18.72 5.73 -6.36
C ARG A 110 19.91 5.07 -7.03
N GLU A 111 19.92 3.74 -7.13
CA GLU A 111 21.02 3.02 -7.76
C GLU A 111 21.11 3.32 -9.25
N MET A 112 19.99 3.39 -9.96
CA MET A 112 19.95 3.71 -11.37
C MET A 112 20.42 5.15 -11.66
N SER A 113 19.93 6.12 -10.90
CA SER A 113 20.38 7.51 -11.03
C SER A 113 21.88 7.68 -10.76
N GLY A 114 22.41 6.93 -9.76
CA GLY A 114 23.85 6.90 -9.49
C GLY A 114 24.68 6.33 -10.66
N ARG A 115 24.18 5.26 -11.30
CA ARG A 115 24.85 4.67 -12.49
C ARG A 115 24.80 5.58 -13.72
N LEU A 116 23.77 6.42 -13.80
CA LEU A 116 23.60 7.40 -14.87
C LEU A 116 24.31 8.73 -14.56
N GLU A 117 25.03 8.79 -13.43
CA GLU A 117 25.74 10.00 -12.97
C GLU A 117 24.84 11.24 -12.87
N GLU A 118 23.56 11.02 -12.53
CA GLU A 118 22.62 12.11 -12.28
C GLU A 118 22.95 12.82 -10.96
N MET A 119 22.66 14.12 -10.88
CA MET A 119 22.88 14.88 -9.66
C MET A 119 22.04 14.32 -8.51
N PRO A 120 22.67 13.87 -7.41
CA PRO A 120 21.94 13.33 -6.28
C PRO A 120 21.18 14.43 -5.51
N GLY A 121 19.98 14.09 -5.08
CA GLY A 121 19.22 14.88 -4.11
C GLY A 121 19.51 14.45 -2.66
N GLU A 122 18.50 14.61 -1.81
CA GLU A 122 18.57 14.26 -0.38
C GLU A 122 18.88 12.77 -0.19
N GLU A 123 19.83 12.45 0.67
CA GLU A 123 20.32 11.10 0.96
C GLU A 123 20.72 10.28 -0.29
N GLY A 124 21.10 10.95 -1.37
CA GLY A 124 21.50 10.29 -2.63
C GLY A 124 20.34 9.81 -3.49
N TYR A 125 19.11 10.08 -3.12
CA TYR A 125 17.95 9.81 -3.98
C TYR A 125 17.90 10.80 -5.16
N PRO A 126 17.32 10.40 -6.30
CA PRO A 126 17.13 11.34 -7.41
C PRO A 126 16.15 12.44 -7.04
N ALA A 127 16.37 13.65 -7.56
CA ALA A 127 15.49 14.81 -7.30
C ALA A 127 14.03 14.55 -7.70
N TYR A 128 13.79 13.61 -8.63
CA TYR A 128 12.46 13.22 -9.11
C TYR A 128 11.78 12.10 -8.28
N LEU A 129 12.34 11.69 -7.15
CA LEU A 129 11.74 10.64 -6.31
C LEU A 129 10.28 10.93 -5.97
N SER A 130 10.00 12.13 -5.48
CA SER A 130 8.63 12.53 -5.09
C SER A 130 7.67 12.50 -6.28
N SER A 131 8.12 12.95 -7.46
CA SER A 131 7.29 12.91 -8.67
C SER A 131 7.00 11.47 -9.12
N ARG A 132 7.96 10.54 -9.01
CA ARG A 132 7.75 9.13 -9.34
C ARG A 132 6.77 8.46 -8.40
N LEU A 133 6.89 8.72 -7.08
CA LEU A 133 5.92 8.23 -6.10
C LEU A 133 4.53 8.82 -6.36
N ALA A 134 4.42 10.11 -6.64
CA ALA A 134 3.15 10.75 -6.98
C ALA A 134 2.50 10.11 -8.21
N GLN A 135 3.25 9.90 -9.28
CA GLN A 135 2.77 9.23 -10.49
C GLN A 135 2.23 7.81 -10.24
N PHE A 136 2.80 7.08 -9.28
CA PHE A 136 2.28 5.77 -8.89
C PHE A 136 0.96 5.90 -8.13
N TYR A 137 0.91 6.74 -7.10
CA TYR A 137 -0.28 6.87 -6.24
C TYR A 137 -1.44 7.62 -6.91
N GLU A 138 -1.17 8.52 -7.86
CA GLU A 138 -2.21 9.22 -8.65
C GLU A 138 -3.10 8.28 -9.47
N ARG A 139 -2.62 7.08 -9.76
CA ARG A 139 -3.38 6.08 -10.52
C ARG A 139 -4.51 5.46 -9.72
N ALA A 140 -4.51 5.63 -8.39
CA ALA A 140 -5.58 5.20 -7.53
C ALA A 140 -6.79 6.15 -7.66
N GLY A 141 -7.96 5.56 -7.71
CA GLY A 141 -9.22 6.31 -7.78
C GLY A 141 -10.33 5.53 -8.44
N VAL A 142 -11.49 6.15 -8.55
CA VAL A 142 -12.65 5.66 -9.28
C VAL A 142 -12.67 6.34 -10.63
N VAL A 143 -12.87 5.58 -11.69
CA VAL A 143 -12.92 6.07 -13.07
C VAL A 143 -14.18 5.61 -13.78
N GLU A 144 -14.66 6.44 -14.70
CA GLU A 144 -15.65 6.04 -15.69
C GLU A 144 -14.92 5.41 -16.87
N CYS A 145 -15.28 4.16 -17.18
CA CYS A 145 -14.63 3.42 -18.25
C CYS A 145 -15.09 3.94 -19.61
N LEU A 146 -14.19 3.94 -20.58
CA LEU A 146 -14.53 4.25 -21.96
C LEU A 146 -15.46 3.15 -22.52
N GLY A 147 -16.52 3.55 -23.18
CA GLY A 147 -17.50 2.64 -23.78
C GLY A 147 -18.92 3.18 -23.68
N SER A 148 -19.88 2.38 -24.14
CA SER A 148 -21.32 2.76 -24.16
C SER A 148 -22.12 2.23 -22.98
N ASP A 149 -21.49 1.50 -22.07
CA ASP A 149 -22.14 0.73 -20.99
C ASP A 149 -22.01 1.36 -19.60
N GLU A 150 -21.54 2.63 -19.54
CA GLU A 150 -21.47 3.44 -18.31
C GLU A 150 -20.82 2.73 -17.12
N ARG A 151 -19.82 1.88 -17.40
CA ARG A 151 -19.09 1.12 -16.36
C ARG A 151 -18.20 2.03 -15.52
N GLN A 152 -18.14 1.75 -14.24
CA GLN A 152 -17.15 2.33 -13.34
C GLN A 152 -16.16 1.27 -12.89
N GLY A 153 -14.88 1.63 -12.85
CA GLY A 153 -13.82 0.83 -12.27
C GLY A 153 -13.13 1.57 -11.15
N SER A 154 -12.51 0.85 -10.25
CA SER A 154 -11.76 1.46 -9.15
C SER A 154 -10.39 0.82 -8.96
N LEU A 155 -9.43 1.62 -8.52
CA LEU A 155 -8.10 1.16 -8.16
C LEU A 155 -7.71 1.74 -6.80
N THR A 156 -7.38 0.85 -5.88
CA THR A 156 -6.85 1.21 -4.56
C THR A 156 -5.38 0.83 -4.50
N ALA A 157 -4.49 1.80 -4.26
CA ALA A 157 -3.06 1.55 -4.13
C ALA A 157 -2.65 1.50 -2.66
N VAL A 158 -2.00 0.42 -2.27
CA VAL A 158 -1.44 0.21 -0.94
C VAL A 158 0.06 0.01 -1.07
N GLY A 159 0.84 0.95 -0.57
CA GLY A 159 2.29 0.87 -0.57
C GLY A 159 2.83 0.58 0.82
N ALA A 160 3.67 -0.44 0.94
CA ALA A 160 4.46 -0.64 2.14
C ALA A 160 5.73 0.21 2.08
N VAL A 161 6.05 0.85 3.18
CA VAL A 161 7.30 1.61 3.35
C VAL A 161 8.08 1.01 4.50
N SER A 162 9.38 0.82 4.30
CA SER A 162 10.28 0.25 5.30
C SER A 162 11.32 1.28 5.72
N PRO A 163 10.96 2.25 6.59
CA PRO A 163 11.89 3.26 7.02
C PRO A 163 13.02 2.63 7.84
N PRO A 164 14.29 2.96 7.55
CA PRO A 164 15.43 2.49 8.32
C PRO A 164 15.30 2.91 9.80
N GLY A 165 15.44 1.94 10.72
CA GLY A 165 15.29 2.21 12.15
C GLY A 165 13.89 2.67 12.60
N GLY A 166 12.90 2.66 11.73
CA GLY A 166 11.56 3.19 12.01
C GLY A 166 11.46 4.72 11.92
N ASP A 167 12.49 5.38 11.40
CA ASP A 167 12.53 6.84 11.27
C ASP A 167 11.71 7.31 10.07
N LEU A 168 10.56 7.92 10.35
CA LEU A 168 9.66 8.48 9.34
C LEU A 168 10.16 9.80 8.73
N SER A 169 11.28 10.36 9.20
CA SER A 169 11.86 11.58 8.63
C SER A 169 12.69 11.32 7.36
N GLU A 170 12.94 10.06 7.02
CA GLU A 170 13.68 9.70 5.81
C GLU A 170 12.92 10.10 4.51
N PRO A 171 13.64 10.35 3.38
CA PRO A 171 13.06 10.97 2.19
C PRO A 171 11.87 10.23 1.58
N VAL A 172 11.89 8.88 1.56
CA VAL A 172 10.83 8.07 0.96
C VAL A 172 9.54 8.16 1.78
N SER A 173 9.65 8.06 3.11
CA SER A 173 8.51 8.20 4.03
C SER A 173 7.93 9.60 3.95
N GLN A 174 8.77 10.64 3.97
CA GLN A 174 8.34 12.03 3.86
C GLN A 174 7.65 12.32 2.53
N ALA A 175 8.22 11.87 1.41
CA ALA A 175 7.59 12.01 0.11
C ALA A 175 6.24 11.28 0.05
N THR A 176 6.17 10.07 0.58
CA THR A 176 4.94 9.29 0.61
C THR A 176 3.85 9.97 1.45
N MET A 177 4.18 10.45 2.66
CA MET A 177 3.22 11.14 3.54
C MET A 177 2.62 12.40 2.90
N ARG A 178 3.37 13.09 2.04
CA ARG A 178 2.86 14.29 1.33
C ARG A 178 1.87 13.95 0.21
N ILE A 179 1.88 12.70 -0.27
CA ILE A 179 1.07 12.25 -1.41
C ILE A 179 -0.16 11.49 -0.95
N VAL A 180 0.00 10.54 -0.02
CA VAL A 180 -1.09 9.65 0.40
C VAL A 180 -2.04 10.33 1.37
N LYS A 181 -3.31 9.97 1.27
CA LYS A 181 -4.36 10.50 2.16
C LYS A 181 -4.69 9.58 3.34
N VAL A 182 -4.24 8.36 3.29
CA VAL A 182 -4.39 7.38 4.38
C VAL A 182 -3.04 6.83 4.76
N PHE A 183 -2.77 6.80 6.05
CA PHE A 183 -1.47 6.41 6.59
C PHE A 183 -1.68 5.52 7.83
N TRP A 184 -1.22 4.28 7.77
CA TRP A 184 -1.28 3.32 8.86
C TRP A 184 0.13 3.03 9.36
N ALA A 185 0.56 3.78 10.36
CA ALA A 185 1.88 3.64 10.95
C ALA A 185 1.95 2.37 11.80
N LEU A 186 2.81 1.43 11.44
CA LEU A 186 3.09 0.25 12.25
C LEU A 186 4.20 0.55 13.26
N ASP A 187 4.00 0.10 14.48
CA ASP A 187 4.89 0.32 15.61
C ASP A 187 5.48 -1.00 16.10
N SER A 188 6.80 -1.07 16.14
CA SER A 188 7.50 -2.27 16.63
C SER A 188 7.25 -2.53 18.12
N SER A 189 7.03 -1.50 18.93
CA SER A 189 6.74 -1.67 20.36
C SER A 189 5.41 -2.40 20.60
N LEU A 190 4.40 -2.10 19.77
CA LEU A 190 3.12 -2.80 19.78
C LEU A 190 3.31 -4.25 19.31
N ALA A 191 4.10 -4.48 18.25
CA ALA A 191 4.41 -5.82 17.77
C ALA A 191 5.14 -6.67 18.82
N TYR A 192 6.10 -6.10 19.55
CA TYR A 192 6.78 -6.77 20.67
C TYR A 192 5.83 -7.13 21.82
N ARG A 193 4.81 -6.31 22.06
CA ARG A 193 3.73 -6.62 23.02
C ARG A 193 2.72 -7.62 22.49
N ARG A 194 2.91 -8.12 21.26
CA ARG A 194 1.97 -9.01 20.54
C ARG A 194 0.59 -8.40 20.32
N HIS A 195 0.54 -7.07 20.22
CA HIS A 195 -0.66 -6.35 19.82
C HIS A 195 -0.70 -6.28 18.29
N PHE A 196 -1.61 -7.02 17.69
CA PHE A 196 -1.79 -7.06 16.23
C PHE A 196 -3.24 -6.75 15.84
N PRO A 197 -3.45 -5.97 14.79
CA PRO A 197 -2.44 -5.27 13.97
C PRO A 197 -1.69 -4.21 14.80
N ALA A 198 -0.37 -4.12 14.58
CA ALA A 198 0.50 -3.21 15.32
C ALA A 198 0.40 -1.75 14.84
N ILE A 199 -0.82 -1.28 14.62
CA ILE A 199 -1.11 0.07 14.12
C ILE A 199 -1.07 1.05 15.30
N ASN A 200 -0.20 2.04 15.20
CA ASN A 200 -0.16 3.14 16.14
C ASN A 200 -1.24 4.16 15.76
N TRP A 201 -2.28 4.27 16.58
CA TRP A 201 -3.42 5.14 16.31
C TRP A 201 -3.11 6.65 16.40
N LEU A 202 -2.07 7.05 17.16
CA LEU A 202 -1.65 8.45 17.27
C LEU A 202 -0.96 8.96 16.01
N ASN A 203 -0.19 8.08 15.35
CA ASN A 203 0.58 8.41 14.16
C ASN A 203 -0.17 8.06 12.86
N SER A 204 -1.29 7.35 12.96
CA SER A 204 -2.10 6.95 11.83
C SER A 204 -3.23 7.93 11.57
N TYR A 205 -3.55 8.18 10.30
CA TYR A 205 -4.60 9.12 9.92
C TYR A 205 -5.28 8.75 8.61
N SER A 206 -6.45 9.34 8.40
CA SER A 206 -7.15 9.39 7.12
C SER A 206 -7.63 10.81 6.86
N LEU A 207 -7.28 11.37 5.72
CA LEU A 207 -7.73 12.70 5.28
C LEU A 207 -9.09 12.64 4.54
N TYR A 208 -9.66 11.45 4.37
CA TYR A 208 -10.98 11.29 3.74
C TYR A 208 -12.16 11.54 4.68
N LEU A 209 -11.93 11.66 5.98
CA LEU A 209 -12.99 11.71 6.98
C LEU A 209 -13.98 12.85 6.77
N ASP A 210 -13.47 14.05 6.46
CA ASP A 210 -14.33 15.21 6.24
C ASP A 210 -15.15 15.08 4.94
N SER A 211 -14.55 14.54 3.89
CA SER A 211 -15.24 14.31 2.63
C SER A 211 -16.29 13.19 2.69
N LEU A 212 -16.07 12.21 3.58
CA LEU A 212 -16.99 11.09 3.81
C LEU A 212 -18.03 11.36 4.90
N ARG A 213 -17.92 12.48 5.62
CA ARG A 213 -18.87 12.84 6.72
C ARG A 213 -20.35 12.79 6.27
N PRO A 214 -20.76 13.32 5.10
CA PRO A 214 -22.15 13.22 4.66
C PRO A 214 -22.59 11.76 4.48
N TRP A 215 -21.74 10.93 3.88
CA TRP A 215 -22.01 9.51 3.67
C TRP A 215 -22.16 8.76 4.99
N TYR A 216 -21.27 9.01 5.96
CA TYR A 216 -21.37 8.41 7.30
C TYR A 216 -22.66 8.81 8.02
N SER A 217 -23.04 10.09 7.92
CA SER A 217 -24.28 10.58 8.55
C SER A 217 -25.51 9.93 7.98
N GLU A 218 -25.53 9.68 6.65
CA GLU A 218 -26.65 9.06 5.96
C GLU A 218 -26.73 7.54 6.23
N HIS A 219 -25.60 6.83 6.23
CA HIS A 219 -25.59 5.36 6.25
C HIS A 219 -25.35 4.77 7.65
N LEU A 220 -24.62 5.46 8.51
CA LEU A 220 -24.25 5.00 9.86
C LEU A 220 -24.84 5.85 10.99
N GLY A 221 -25.52 6.97 10.66
CA GLY A 221 -26.08 7.92 11.61
C GLY A 221 -25.07 8.94 12.17
N HIS A 222 -25.58 10.03 12.72
CA HIS A 222 -24.75 11.09 13.30
C HIS A 222 -23.94 10.62 14.50
N GLU A 223 -24.46 9.69 15.28
CA GLU A 223 -23.80 9.13 16.45
C GLU A 223 -22.46 8.46 16.13
N PHE A 224 -22.29 7.93 14.90
CA PHE A 224 -21.03 7.34 14.48
C PHE A 224 -19.88 8.35 14.51
N ILE A 225 -20.13 9.57 14.03
CA ILE A 225 -19.12 10.63 13.98
C ILE A 225 -18.77 11.10 15.39
N GLU A 226 -19.79 11.33 16.24
CA GLU A 226 -19.60 11.75 17.62
C GLU A 226 -18.83 10.70 18.42
N ASN A 227 -19.21 9.42 18.31
CA ASN A 227 -18.53 8.32 18.99
C ASN A 227 -17.07 8.20 18.54
N ARG A 228 -16.79 8.41 17.25
CA ARG A 228 -15.43 8.40 16.73
C ARG A 228 -14.60 9.55 17.29
N GLU A 229 -15.13 10.76 17.30
CA GLU A 229 -14.44 11.95 17.86
C GLU A 229 -14.17 11.75 19.36
N TRP A 230 -15.12 11.21 20.11
CA TRP A 230 -14.95 10.86 21.51
C TRP A 230 -13.86 9.78 21.72
N ALA A 231 -13.88 8.71 20.92
CA ALA A 231 -12.87 7.66 21.00
C ALA A 231 -11.46 8.19 20.71
N MET A 232 -11.32 9.08 19.73
CA MET A 232 -10.03 9.71 19.42
C MET A 232 -9.52 10.59 20.57
N ALA A 233 -10.41 11.36 21.23
CA ALA A 233 -10.06 12.16 22.39
C ALA A 233 -9.57 11.29 23.55
N MET A 234 -10.29 10.21 23.86
CA MET A 234 -9.91 9.25 24.90
C MET A 234 -8.54 8.60 24.65
N LEU A 235 -8.28 8.19 23.43
CA LEU A 235 -6.99 7.59 23.05
C LEU A 235 -5.82 8.60 23.16
N GLN A 236 -6.09 9.88 22.95
CA GLN A 236 -5.09 10.94 23.14
C GLN A 236 -4.79 11.22 24.61
N GLU A 237 -5.80 11.10 25.48
CA GLU A 237 -5.62 11.31 26.92
C GLU A 237 -4.87 10.15 27.61
N GLU A 238 -4.96 8.93 27.06
CA GLU A 238 -4.27 7.74 27.60
C GLU A 238 -2.80 7.61 27.17
N SER A 239 -2.33 8.42 26.24
CA SER A 239 -0.97 8.36 25.68
C SER A 239 -0.03 9.35 26.33
#